data_29cc2fcda7d4a10a4ee224966de18aed
#
_entry.id   29cc2fcda7d4a10a4ee224966de18aed
#
_cell.length_a   1.000
_cell.length_b   1.000
_cell.length_c   1.000
_cell.angle_alpha   90.00
_cell.angle_beta   90.00
_cell.angle_gamma   90.00
#
_symmetry.space_group_name_H-M   'P 1'
#
loop_
_entity.id
_entity.type
_entity.pdbx_description
1 polymer ?
#
loop_
_entity_poly.entity_id
_entity_poly.type
_entity_poly.pdbx_seq_one_letter_code
_entity_poly.pdbx_strand_id
1 'polypeptide(L)'
;MYMKLQITLLSLAACGIGLTACNDDFFDQVPDDRITIEQVFQRTSYSEKYLATVYSYILNEAHRTSPIPWDPCSDDLDVTYDREDYNSYQINLGNWSASSDYYEFWSHFYRGIRSATYFIQHIGDNQEMLNDPTRGPLVVEQYRNEARFLRAWFYYNLLRQYGPCVLLGDEVLPGDLDRDDVRMNLPRSSYDECVDYIVGELDDIIDNKRLPLHFTSQADKDYGRATLAMCMGLKSRVLLLAASPQFNGNPAYAGVVNKDGKHLFATAKDPEKWKRAADAAKAIIDLGIFDLYKEYHSDGTLDPYMSCRNVFLENWNSEVMMVRINNNLSSWERSASPRQFSGYESMGATQQLVDAFRMNDGTAVTAEQEKGFSTQEYKDAKSGWVFAPAGTRNMFVNREPRFYVNICFNGAYWIGDQKTRIQLYYTGGSGKKGTWDYPRSGYIAIKNVSPSSNPLNSNYIKRPFLMMRYAEMLLNYVEALNEYDPGNPDIEKYLNLIRERGGLGPVQSGLSQELMREQIRLERRIELCFEQLRYFDTRRWLIAEQTDAGPFYGMNVDAGNSFTDEAFYEKTVFETRVFRPEFYLFPIPQSEINRDPQIVQNPGW
;
A
#
# COMPACT_ATOMS: atom_id res chain seq x y z
N MET A 1 35.38 17.43 77.11
CA MET A 1 34.63 18.61 76.67
C MET A 1 35.37 19.41 75.57
N TYR A 2 36.68 19.46 75.57
CA TYR A 2 37.47 20.20 74.60
C TYR A 2 37.54 19.55 73.18
N MET A 3 37.43 18.23 73.08
CA MET A 3 37.54 17.52 71.80
C MET A 3 36.28 17.64 70.95
N LYS A 4 35.07 17.86 71.56
CA LYS A 4 33.85 18.10 70.77
C LYS A 4 33.75 19.52 70.18
N LEU A 5 34.42 20.48 70.81
CA LEU A 5 34.42 21.88 70.37
C LEU A 5 35.33 22.09 69.17
N GLN A 6 36.41 21.31 69.00
CA GLN A 6 37.31 21.38 67.89
C GLN A 6 36.72 20.73 66.65
N ILE A 7 35.92 19.67 66.77
CA ILE A 7 35.27 19.02 65.61
C ILE A 7 34.14 19.90 65.06
N THR A 8 33.43 20.65 65.93
CA THR A 8 32.36 21.56 65.50
C THR A 8 32.93 22.81 64.78
N LEU A 9 34.10 23.30 65.16
CA LEU A 9 34.77 24.43 64.50
C LEU A 9 35.41 24.03 63.16
N LEU A 10 35.90 22.79 63.01
CA LEU A 10 36.38 22.28 61.73
C LEU A 10 35.23 22.01 60.73
N SER A 11 34.07 21.58 61.21
CA SER A 11 32.89 21.37 60.35
C SER A 11 32.27 22.69 59.85
N LEU A 12 32.33 23.78 60.62
CA LEU A 12 31.89 25.11 60.18
C LEU A 12 32.89 25.77 59.21
N ALA A 13 34.20 25.52 59.35
CA ALA A 13 35.18 26.02 58.40
C ALA A 13 35.14 25.28 57.04
N ALA A 14 34.76 23.98 57.01
CA ALA A 14 34.55 23.21 55.80
C ALA A 14 33.26 23.59 55.01
N CYS A 15 32.23 24.09 55.72
CA CYS A 15 31.02 24.60 55.05
C CYS A 15 31.16 26.03 54.48
N GLY A 16 32.15 26.80 54.93
CA GLY A 16 32.38 28.18 54.48
C GLY A 16 33.18 28.31 53.18
N ILE A 17 33.84 27.24 52.73
CA ILE A 17 34.67 27.26 51.52
C ILE A 17 33.89 26.72 50.30
N GLY A 18 32.69 26.16 50.51
CA GLY A 18 31.84 25.58 49.45
C GLY A 18 30.84 26.53 48.77
N LEU A 19 30.84 27.84 49.10
CA LEU A 19 29.80 28.78 48.60
C LEU A 19 30.31 29.83 47.59
N THR A 20 31.52 29.68 47.04
CA THR A 20 32.02 30.62 46.02
C THR A 20 32.35 29.98 44.68
N ALA A 21 31.69 28.86 44.35
CA ALA A 21 31.84 28.22 43.03
C ALA A 21 30.45 27.92 42.42
N CYS A 22 29.61 28.93 42.31
CA CYS A 22 28.54 28.97 41.34
C CYS A 22 28.92 30.05 40.34
N ASN A 23 29.73 29.70 39.34
CA ASN A 23 29.75 30.45 38.09
C ASN A 23 28.39 30.22 37.44
N ASP A 24 27.60 31.26 37.21
CA ASP A 24 26.36 31.25 36.43
C ASP A 24 26.57 30.71 35.00
N ASP A 25 27.82 30.65 34.53
CA ASP A 25 28.17 30.08 33.22
C ASP A 25 27.99 28.57 33.09
N PHE A 26 27.76 27.81 34.18
CA PHE A 26 27.51 26.36 34.10
C PHE A 26 26.12 26.00 33.60
N PHE A 27 25.14 26.89 33.78
CA PHE A 27 23.77 26.71 33.29
C PHE A 27 23.54 27.32 31.91
N ASP A 28 24.47 28.15 31.42
CA ASP A 28 24.43 28.73 30.04
C ASP A 28 25.15 27.88 29.01
N GLN A 29 25.71 26.73 29.37
CA GLN A 29 26.13 25.74 28.39
C GLN A 29 24.88 25.06 27.85
N VAL A 30 24.30 25.63 26.80
CA VAL A 30 23.46 24.89 25.86
C VAL A 30 24.27 23.64 25.48
N PRO A 31 23.76 22.41 25.70
CA PRO A 31 24.49 21.21 25.30
C PRO A 31 24.92 21.37 23.83
N ASP A 32 26.23 21.48 23.59
CA ASP A 32 26.84 21.72 22.27
C ASP A 32 26.61 20.53 21.30
N ASP A 33 25.86 19.52 21.76
CA ASP A 33 25.54 18.29 21.02
C ASP A 33 24.20 18.33 20.28
N ARG A 34 23.41 19.41 20.36
CA ARG A 34 22.19 19.55 19.56
C ARG A 34 22.49 20.26 18.26
N ILE A 35 22.54 19.50 17.18
CA ILE A 35 22.61 20.04 15.82
C ILE A 35 21.41 20.96 15.61
N THR A 36 21.67 22.26 15.35
CA THR A 36 20.59 23.19 15.02
C THR A 36 20.08 22.91 13.60
N ILE A 37 18.86 23.35 13.32
CA ILE A 37 18.27 23.12 12.01
C ILE A 37 19.06 23.82 10.88
N GLU A 38 19.68 24.95 11.17
CA GLU A 38 20.57 25.65 10.24
C GLU A 38 21.83 24.83 9.95
N GLN A 39 22.42 24.17 10.95
CA GLN A 39 23.57 23.29 10.78
C GLN A 39 23.26 22.06 9.92
N VAL A 40 21.99 21.59 9.91
CA VAL A 40 21.54 20.48 9.06
C VAL A 40 21.79 20.80 7.59
N PHE A 41 21.50 22.03 7.15
CA PHE A 41 21.66 22.44 5.76
C PHE A 41 23.05 22.98 5.41
N GLN A 42 23.99 23.01 6.36
CA GLN A 42 25.40 23.34 6.07
C GLN A 42 26.24 22.11 5.70
N ARG A 43 25.81 20.89 6.11
CA ARG A 43 26.54 19.64 5.92
C ARG A 43 25.79 18.67 5.04
N THR A 44 26.48 18.12 4.04
CA THR A 44 25.93 17.12 3.11
C THR A 44 25.30 15.95 3.84
N SER A 45 26.04 15.33 4.77
CA SER A 45 25.58 14.15 5.50
C SER A 45 24.34 14.40 6.38
N TYR A 46 24.16 15.62 6.86
CA TYR A 46 22.98 15.98 7.66
C TYR A 46 21.77 16.27 6.78
N SER A 47 21.96 16.94 5.65
CA SER A 47 20.91 17.14 4.65
C SER A 47 20.41 15.80 4.08
N GLU A 48 21.32 14.84 3.81
CA GLU A 48 20.95 13.49 3.37
C GLU A 48 20.13 12.73 4.43
N LYS A 49 20.52 12.83 5.71
CA LYS A 49 19.74 12.24 6.81
C LYS A 49 18.36 12.89 6.95
N TYR A 50 18.27 14.20 6.75
CA TYR A 50 16.99 14.91 6.78
C TYR A 50 16.10 14.43 5.62
N LEU A 51 16.62 14.34 4.40
CA LEU A 51 15.89 13.79 3.25
C LEU A 51 15.46 12.34 3.51
N ALA A 52 16.30 11.51 4.11
CA ALA A 52 15.94 10.16 4.53
C ALA A 52 14.78 10.16 5.55
N THR A 53 14.73 11.16 6.45
CA THR A 53 13.60 11.36 7.36
C THR A 53 12.33 11.71 6.57
N VAL A 54 12.41 12.54 5.53
CA VAL A 54 11.26 12.83 4.65
C VAL A 54 10.76 11.55 3.98
N TYR A 55 11.66 10.71 3.45
CA TYR A 55 11.30 9.39 2.90
C TYR A 55 10.62 8.47 3.93
N SER A 56 10.97 8.59 5.22
CA SER A 56 10.40 7.73 6.26
C SER A 56 8.90 7.95 6.48
N TYR A 57 8.33 9.08 6.04
CA TYR A 57 6.88 9.32 6.04
C TYR A 57 6.12 8.53 4.96
N ILE A 58 6.79 7.90 3.99
CA ILE A 58 6.14 6.90 3.15
C ILE A 58 5.71 5.73 4.05
N LEU A 59 4.42 5.37 4.01
CA LEU A 59 3.89 4.30 4.84
C LEU A 59 4.51 2.94 4.49
N ASN A 60 4.71 2.09 5.51
CA ASN A 60 5.23 0.74 5.31
C ASN A 60 4.09 -0.24 5.03
N GLU A 61 3.68 -0.33 3.77
CA GLU A 61 2.56 -1.19 3.33
C GLU A 61 2.91 -2.69 3.31
N ALA A 62 4.15 -3.08 3.61
CA ALA A 62 4.55 -4.48 3.79
C ALA A 62 4.00 -5.12 5.07
N HIS A 63 3.45 -4.34 5.98
CA HIS A 63 2.92 -4.83 7.25
C HIS A 63 1.44 -5.17 7.10
N ARG A 64 1.05 -6.43 7.25
CA ARG A 64 -0.33 -6.87 7.00
C ARG A 64 -1.28 -6.72 8.18
N THR A 65 -0.77 -6.62 9.40
CA THR A 65 -1.61 -6.58 10.59
C THR A 65 -1.58 -5.26 11.36
N SER A 66 -0.55 -4.43 11.16
CA SER A 66 -0.40 -3.11 11.77
C SER A 66 0.86 -2.43 11.23
N PRO A 67 0.93 -1.12 11.05
CA PRO A 67 -0.10 -0.09 11.26
C PRO A 67 -1.05 0.06 10.07
N ILE A 68 -0.80 -0.55 8.90
CA ILE A 68 -1.56 -0.28 7.69
C ILE A 68 -1.74 -1.53 6.85
N PRO A 69 -2.83 -2.24 6.98
CA PRO A 69 -3.30 -3.03 5.88
C PRO A 69 -4.57 -2.46 5.31
N TRP A 70 -4.53 -2.00 4.06
CA TRP A 70 -5.74 -1.67 3.32
C TRP A 70 -6.47 -2.94 2.84
N ASP A 71 -5.73 -3.99 2.46
CA ASP A 71 -6.33 -5.23 1.97
C ASP A 71 -7.31 -5.88 2.95
N PRO A 72 -7.03 -6.01 4.28
CA PRO A 72 -8.00 -6.53 5.24
C PRO A 72 -9.26 -5.69 5.43
N CYS A 73 -9.27 -4.45 4.96
CA CYS A 73 -10.46 -3.59 4.93
C CYS A 73 -11.21 -3.67 3.59
N SER A 74 -10.83 -4.61 2.70
CA SER A 74 -11.46 -4.88 1.41
C SER A 74 -12.07 -6.28 1.35
N ASP A 75 -12.76 -6.59 0.26
CA ASP A 75 -13.37 -7.90 0.01
C ASP A 75 -12.37 -9.01 -0.39
N ASP A 76 -11.05 -8.77 -0.32
CA ASP A 76 -10.02 -9.74 -0.70
C ASP A 76 -9.43 -10.50 0.49
N LEU A 77 -9.31 -9.85 1.64
CA LEU A 77 -8.53 -10.37 2.75
C LEU A 77 -9.26 -10.21 4.10
N ASP A 78 -8.92 -11.10 5.03
CA ASP A 78 -9.26 -11.02 6.44
C ASP A 78 -8.01 -11.20 7.31
N VAL A 79 -7.93 -10.48 8.41
CA VAL A 79 -6.99 -10.80 9.48
C VAL A 79 -7.64 -11.80 10.43
N THR A 80 -6.89 -12.81 10.83
CA THR A 80 -7.39 -13.92 11.66
C THR A 80 -7.96 -13.48 13.01
N TYR A 81 -7.58 -12.30 13.49
CA TYR A 81 -7.89 -11.88 14.85
C TYR A 81 -9.12 -10.96 14.90
N ASP A 82 -10.20 -11.45 15.48
CA ASP A 82 -11.40 -10.68 15.85
C ASP A 82 -11.20 -9.95 17.20
N ARG A 83 -10.12 -9.18 17.30
CA ARG A 83 -9.74 -8.48 18.52
C ARG A 83 -9.91 -6.97 18.35
N GLU A 84 -10.38 -6.33 19.40
CA GLU A 84 -10.63 -4.88 19.43
C GLU A 84 -9.38 -4.03 19.18
N ASP A 85 -8.19 -4.58 19.38
CA ASP A 85 -6.92 -3.92 19.12
C ASP A 85 -6.48 -3.98 17.64
N TYR A 86 -7.23 -4.66 16.76
CA TYR A 86 -6.96 -4.68 15.32
C TYR A 86 -7.81 -3.64 14.58
N ASN A 87 -7.15 -2.64 14.01
CA ASN A 87 -7.79 -1.53 13.33
C ASN A 87 -8.70 -1.98 12.17
N SER A 88 -8.25 -2.94 11.35
CA SER A 88 -9.05 -3.47 10.24
C SER A 88 -10.34 -4.13 10.73
N TYR A 89 -10.29 -4.86 11.84
CA TYR A 89 -11.48 -5.47 12.43
C TYR A 89 -12.51 -4.40 12.86
N GLN A 90 -12.06 -3.33 13.51
CA GLN A 90 -12.95 -2.22 13.91
C GLN A 90 -13.55 -1.49 12.71
N ILE A 91 -12.75 -1.28 11.64
CA ILE A 91 -13.23 -0.67 10.39
C ILE A 91 -14.28 -1.55 9.75
N ASN A 92 -14.05 -2.87 9.66
CA ASN A 92 -14.98 -3.82 9.07
C ASN A 92 -16.31 -3.93 9.84
N LEU A 93 -16.26 -3.73 11.17
CA LEU A 93 -17.48 -3.66 11.99
C LEU A 93 -18.22 -2.32 11.89
N GLY A 94 -17.63 -1.31 11.26
CA GLY A 94 -18.18 0.05 11.22
C GLY A 94 -18.11 0.80 12.53
N ASN A 95 -17.18 0.43 13.44
CA ASN A 95 -16.99 1.01 14.78
C ASN A 95 -15.99 2.17 14.79
N TRP A 96 -16.09 3.07 13.83
CA TRP A 96 -15.18 4.20 13.72
C TRP A 96 -15.92 5.52 13.44
N SER A 97 -15.27 6.63 13.74
CA SER A 97 -15.85 7.98 13.67
C SER A 97 -14.74 9.03 13.56
N ALA A 98 -15.11 10.30 13.36
CA ALA A 98 -14.18 11.43 13.34
C ALA A 98 -13.36 11.60 14.66
N SER A 99 -13.85 11.07 15.77
CA SER A 99 -13.17 11.10 17.07
C SER A 99 -12.46 9.79 17.43
N SER A 100 -12.66 8.73 16.65
CA SER A 100 -12.07 7.40 16.82
C SER A 100 -11.77 6.82 15.45
N ASP A 101 -10.77 7.37 14.79
CA ASP A 101 -10.28 6.96 13.48
C ASP A 101 -9.05 6.06 13.66
N TYR A 102 -9.18 4.78 13.32
CA TYR A 102 -8.15 3.77 13.52
C TYR A 102 -6.96 3.90 12.56
N TYR A 103 -7.12 4.59 11.45
CA TYR A 103 -6.06 4.86 10.46
C TYR A 103 -5.92 6.36 10.21
N GLU A 104 -5.79 7.13 11.30
CA GLU A 104 -5.55 8.57 11.23
C GLU A 104 -4.17 8.84 10.66
N PHE A 105 -4.11 9.19 9.37
CA PHE A 105 -2.89 9.58 8.68
C PHE A 105 -2.88 11.06 8.26
N TRP A 106 -3.91 11.83 8.61
CA TRP A 106 -3.96 13.26 8.32
C TRP A 106 -2.75 13.99 8.90
N SER A 107 -2.56 13.90 10.20
CA SER A 107 -1.41 14.52 10.88
C SER A 107 -0.07 13.94 10.43
N HIS A 108 -0.03 12.65 10.12
CA HIS A 108 1.19 11.99 9.62
C HIS A 108 1.64 12.58 8.28
N PHE A 109 0.73 12.69 7.31
CA PHE A 109 1.06 13.22 5.99
C PHE A 109 1.35 14.71 6.01
N TYR A 110 0.63 15.52 6.82
CA TYR A 110 0.97 16.93 6.97
C TYR A 110 2.33 17.17 7.61
N ARG A 111 2.75 16.31 8.55
CA ARG A 111 4.15 16.34 9.04
C ARG A 111 5.16 16.02 7.93
N GLY A 112 4.84 15.06 7.07
CA GLY A 112 5.65 14.74 5.89
C GLY A 112 5.72 15.91 4.91
N ILE A 113 4.58 16.54 4.60
CA ILE A 113 4.47 17.73 3.73
C ILE A 113 5.31 18.88 4.30
N ARG A 114 5.14 19.19 5.59
CA ARG A 114 5.94 20.23 6.26
C ARG A 114 7.44 19.94 6.17
N SER A 115 7.83 18.71 6.46
CA SER A 115 9.24 18.29 6.42
C SER A 115 9.82 18.39 5.01
N ALA A 116 9.05 17.96 4.00
CA ALA A 116 9.44 18.08 2.59
C ALA A 116 9.57 19.56 2.16
N THR A 117 8.57 20.39 2.50
CA THR A 117 8.59 21.82 2.14
C THR A 117 9.77 22.53 2.80
N TYR A 118 10.04 22.25 4.07
CA TYR A 118 11.20 22.82 4.76
C TYR A 118 12.51 22.44 4.08
N PHE A 119 12.65 21.17 3.69
CA PHE A 119 13.81 20.69 2.95
C PHE A 119 13.98 21.39 1.60
N ILE A 120 12.87 21.54 0.84
CA ILE A 120 12.85 22.22 -0.47
C ILE A 120 13.39 23.65 -0.37
N GLN A 121 12.99 24.38 0.69
CA GLN A 121 13.37 25.76 0.91
C GLN A 121 14.86 25.91 1.25
N HIS A 122 15.44 24.96 2.02
CA HIS A 122 16.77 25.13 2.64
C HIS A 122 17.89 24.32 2.00
N ILE A 123 17.62 23.32 1.16
CA ILE A 123 18.69 22.50 0.55
C ILE A 123 19.64 23.34 -0.32
N GLY A 124 19.15 24.45 -0.87
CA GLY A 124 19.96 25.41 -1.62
C GLY A 124 21.01 26.15 -0.80
N ASP A 125 20.93 26.11 0.52
CA ASP A 125 21.88 26.76 1.44
C ASP A 125 23.11 25.89 1.73
N ASN A 126 23.15 24.64 1.24
CA ASN A 126 24.22 23.69 1.54
C ASN A 126 25.53 24.01 0.82
N GLN A 127 26.36 24.82 1.46
CA GLN A 127 27.66 25.27 0.91
C GLN A 127 28.65 24.11 0.74
N GLU A 128 28.56 23.04 1.58
CA GLU A 128 29.46 21.89 1.43
C GLU A 128 29.18 21.14 0.12
N MET A 129 27.90 20.97 -0.29
CA MET A 129 27.55 20.44 -1.61
C MET A 129 27.98 21.40 -2.72
N LEU A 130 27.73 22.69 -2.57
CA LEU A 130 28.02 23.72 -3.58
C LEU A 130 29.50 24.03 -3.75
N ASN A 131 30.40 23.56 -2.84
CA ASN A 131 31.84 23.64 -3.01
C ASN A 131 32.34 22.90 -4.28
N ASP A 132 31.59 21.92 -4.79
CA ASP A 132 31.79 21.39 -6.14
C ASP A 132 30.91 22.17 -7.12
N PRO A 133 31.47 23.13 -7.89
CA PRO A 133 30.69 24.02 -8.75
C PRO A 133 30.02 23.29 -9.94
N THR A 134 30.49 22.07 -10.26
CA THR A 134 29.95 21.27 -11.37
C THR A 134 28.86 20.31 -10.91
N ARG A 135 29.10 19.57 -9.85
CA ARG A 135 28.17 18.53 -9.34
C ARG A 135 27.22 19.05 -8.29
N GLY A 136 27.66 20.01 -7.45
CA GLY A 136 26.89 20.51 -6.33
C GLY A 136 25.49 21.02 -6.71
N PRO A 137 25.36 21.94 -7.69
CA PRO A 137 24.06 22.40 -8.14
C PRO A 137 23.14 21.28 -8.65
N LEU A 138 23.69 20.26 -9.33
CA LEU A 138 22.91 19.13 -9.84
C LEU A 138 22.38 18.24 -8.70
N VAL A 139 23.22 17.99 -7.69
CA VAL A 139 22.82 17.20 -6.51
C VAL A 139 21.76 17.95 -5.68
N VAL A 140 21.95 19.25 -5.48
CA VAL A 140 20.96 20.10 -4.79
C VAL A 140 19.61 20.07 -5.51
N GLU A 141 19.61 20.23 -6.84
CA GLU A 141 18.39 20.13 -7.65
C GLU A 141 17.76 18.76 -7.60
N GLN A 142 18.54 17.68 -7.69
CA GLN A 142 18.02 16.33 -7.54
C GLN A 142 17.34 16.17 -6.18
N TYR A 143 17.99 16.51 -5.08
CA TYR A 143 17.45 16.35 -3.72
C TYR A 143 16.22 17.21 -3.49
N ARG A 144 16.19 18.43 -4.04
CA ARG A 144 15.00 19.29 -4.02
C ARG A 144 13.81 18.63 -4.72
N ASN A 145 14.03 18.04 -5.89
CA ASN A 145 12.95 17.41 -6.66
C ASN A 145 12.53 16.04 -6.09
N GLU A 146 13.41 15.33 -5.39
CA GLU A 146 13.01 14.18 -4.58
C GLU A 146 12.04 14.61 -3.46
N ALA A 147 12.34 15.70 -2.75
CA ALA A 147 11.45 16.21 -1.71
C ALA A 147 10.13 16.74 -2.28
N ARG A 148 10.12 17.34 -3.49
CA ARG A 148 8.88 17.73 -4.21
C ARG A 148 8.04 16.51 -4.58
N PHE A 149 8.66 15.44 -5.10
CA PHE A 149 7.96 14.18 -5.35
C PHE A 149 7.34 13.61 -4.07
N LEU A 150 8.08 13.60 -2.95
CA LEU A 150 7.58 13.11 -1.67
C LEU A 150 6.40 13.95 -1.16
N ARG A 151 6.46 15.27 -1.30
CA ARG A 151 5.35 16.18 -0.98
C ARG A 151 4.10 15.85 -1.80
N ALA A 152 4.27 15.65 -3.11
CA ALA A 152 3.18 15.23 -4.00
C ALA A 152 2.62 13.86 -3.60
N TRP A 153 3.47 12.91 -3.21
CA TRP A 153 3.08 11.60 -2.68
C TRP A 153 2.23 11.71 -1.41
N PHE A 154 2.60 12.60 -0.49
CA PHE A 154 1.83 12.78 0.76
C PHE A 154 0.47 13.45 0.49
N TYR A 155 0.40 14.45 -0.38
CA TYR A 155 -0.87 15.02 -0.83
C TYR A 155 -1.76 14.00 -1.55
N TYR A 156 -1.19 13.14 -2.40
CA TYR A 156 -1.96 12.04 -3.01
C TYR A 156 -2.57 11.10 -1.96
N ASN A 157 -1.83 10.76 -0.91
CA ASN A 157 -2.35 9.90 0.15
C ASN A 157 -3.47 10.58 0.96
N LEU A 158 -3.37 11.88 1.22
CA LEU A 158 -4.49 12.65 1.79
C LEU A 158 -5.70 12.62 0.85
N LEU A 159 -5.47 12.86 -0.45
CA LEU A 159 -6.52 12.93 -1.45
C LEU A 159 -7.28 11.60 -1.61
N ARG A 160 -6.57 10.46 -1.64
CA ARG A 160 -7.21 9.15 -1.79
C ARG A 160 -7.98 8.70 -0.55
N GLN A 161 -7.56 9.13 0.65
CA GLN A 161 -8.16 8.72 1.92
C GLN A 161 -9.25 9.69 2.40
N TYR A 162 -8.98 10.99 2.34
CA TYR A 162 -9.86 12.03 2.92
C TYR A 162 -10.56 12.88 1.86
N GLY A 163 -10.24 12.73 0.58
CA GLY A 163 -10.71 13.63 -0.47
C GLY A 163 -10.02 15.01 -0.43
N PRO A 164 -10.74 16.11 -0.71
CA PRO A 164 -10.20 17.47 -0.65
C PRO A 164 -9.42 17.73 0.63
N CYS A 165 -8.27 18.40 0.53
CA CYS A 165 -7.41 18.70 1.66
C CYS A 165 -6.93 20.18 1.62
N VAL A 166 -6.24 20.62 2.66
CA VAL A 166 -5.66 21.97 2.69
C VAL A 166 -4.34 21.97 1.95
N LEU A 167 -4.23 22.76 0.89
CA LEU A 167 -2.97 22.96 0.17
C LEU A 167 -2.18 24.10 0.83
N LEU A 168 -0.99 23.80 1.33
CA LEU A 168 -0.07 24.76 1.94
C LEU A 168 0.95 25.32 0.94
N GLY A 169 1.07 24.74 -0.26
CA GLY A 169 2.05 25.14 -1.27
C GLY A 169 3.47 25.08 -0.71
N ASP A 170 4.20 26.19 -0.89
CA ASP A 170 5.56 26.34 -0.40
C ASP A 170 5.64 27.01 0.98
N GLU A 171 4.52 27.21 1.66
CA GLU A 171 4.52 27.85 2.97
C GLU A 171 4.81 26.83 4.09
N VAL A 172 5.73 27.20 4.99
CA VAL A 172 6.00 26.49 6.24
C VAL A 172 5.52 27.38 7.39
N LEU A 173 4.35 27.04 7.94
CA LEU A 173 3.82 27.78 9.08
C LEU A 173 4.75 27.63 10.30
N PRO A 174 5.06 28.72 11.03
CA PRO A 174 5.81 28.67 12.28
C PRO A 174 5.17 27.70 13.29
N GLY A 175 5.99 27.03 14.09
CA GLY A 175 5.50 26.04 15.06
C GLY A 175 4.89 26.64 16.32
N ASP A 176 5.10 27.94 16.53
CA ASP A 176 4.71 28.73 17.70
C ASP A 176 3.54 29.70 17.41
N LEU A 177 2.82 29.48 16.30
CA LEU A 177 1.64 30.28 15.98
C LEU A 177 0.56 30.10 17.02
N ASP A 178 -0.01 31.22 17.46
CA ASP A 178 -1.20 31.23 18.29
C ASP A 178 -2.37 30.55 17.56
N ARG A 179 -3.22 29.87 18.33
CA ARG A 179 -4.40 29.19 17.81
C ARG A 179 -5.33 30.10 16.99
N ASP A 180 -5.39 31.37 17.37
CA ASP A 180 -6.25 32.37 16.75
C ASP A 180 -5.56 33.12 15.59
N ASP A 181 -4.34 32.72 15.21
CA ASP A 181 -3.64 33.31 14.05
C ASP A 181 -4.40 32.97 12.77
N VAL A 182 -4.70 34.01 11.98
CA VAL A 182 -5.44 33.86 10.71
C VAL A 182 -4.81 32.87 9.75
N ARG A 183 -3.49 32.68 9.81
CA ARG A 183 -2.75 31.67 9.01
C ARG A 183 -3.07 30.23 9.38
N MET A 184 -3.71 30.00 10.53
CA MET A 184 -4.20 28.68 10.96
C MET A 184 -5.61 28.39 10.44
N ASN A 185 -6.31 29.38 9.88
CA ASN A 185 -7.68 29.26 9.38
C ASN A 185 -7.68 29.06 7.87
N LEU A 186 -7.36 27.85 7.42
CA LEU A 186 -7.23 27.51 6.01
C LEU A 186 -8.36 26.58 5.55
N PRO A 187 -9.26 27.05 4.64
CA PRO A 187 -10.28 26.17 4.09
C PRO A 187 -9.64 25.06 3.24
N ARG A 188 -10.36 23.95 3.09
CA ARG A 188 -9.95 22.89 2.17
C ARG A 188 -9.95 23.42 0.72
N SER A 189 -8.94 23.07 -0.04
CA SER A 189 -8.96 23.25 -1.50
C SER A 189 -9.92 22.25 -2.13
N SER A 190 -10.50 22.56 -3.29
CA SER A 190 -11.34 21.61 -3.99
C SER A 190 -10.54 20.37 -4.43
N TYR A 191 -11.25 19.28 -4.72
CA TYR A 191 -10.62 18.05 -5.18
C TYR A 191 -9.77 18.28 -6.45
N ASP A 192 -10.33 19.02 -7.41
CA ASP A 192 -9.64 19.31 -8.66
C ASP A 192 -8.44 20.27 -8.47
N GLU A 193 -8.53 21.26 -7.57
CA GLU A 193 -7.37 22.08 -7.17
C GLU A 193 -6.24 21.21 -6.57
N CYS A 194 -6.59 20.22 -5.74
CA CYS A 194 -5.61 19.28 -5.17
C CYS A 194 -4.97 18.41 -6.26
N VAL A 195 -5.76 17.90 -7.20
CA VAL A 195 -5.27 17.13 -8.36
C VAL A 195 -4.33 17.97 -9.21
N ASP A 196 -4.72 19.21 -9.55
CA ASP A 196 -3.94 20.09 -10.41
C ASP A 196 -2.62 20.52 -9.74
N TYR A 197 -2.63 20.74 -8.42
CA TYR A 197 -1.41 20.99 -7.66
C TYR A 197 -0.44 19.80 -7.72
N ILE A 198 -0.93 18.59 -7.42
CA ILE A 198 -0.09 17.38 -7.43
C ILE A 198 0.47 17.12 -8.83
N VAL A 199 -0.40 17.18 -9.85
CA VAL A 199 -0.02 16.95 -11.25
C VAL A 199 0.96 18.01 -11.74
N GLY A 200 0.73 19.29 -11.40
CA GLY A 200 1.62 20.39 -11.76
C GLY A 200 3.04 20.23 -11.18
N GLU A 201 3.15 19.82 -9.91
CA GLU A 201 4.45 19.49 -9.29
C GLU A 201 5.18 18.36 -10.02
N LEU A 202 4.43 17.30 -10.36
CA LEU A 202 5.00 16.14 -11.07
C LEU A 202 5.39 16.50 -12.51
N ASP A 203 4.57 17.27 -13.22
CA ASP A 203 4.84 17.68 -14.60
C ASP A 203 6.09 18.57 -14.69
N ASP A 204 6.26 19.53 -13.76
CA ASP A 204 7.48 20.32 -13.74
C ASP A 204 8.74 19.47 -13.53
N ILE A 205 8.68 18.44 -12.68
CA ILE A 205 9.79 17.51 -12.47
C ILE A 205 10.06 16.68 -13.74
N ILE A 206 9.01 16.16 -14.39
CA ILE A 206 9.09 15.31 -15.57
C ILE A 206 9.62 16.10 -16.78
N ASP A 207 9.03 17.24 -17.07
CA ASP A 207 9.31 18.04 -18.28
C ASP A 207 10.72 18.62 -18.24
N ASN A 208 11.17 19.04 -17.07
CA ASN A 208 12.52 19.56 -16.84
C ASN A 208 13.57 18.47 -16.61
N LYS A 209 13.20 17.19 -16.60
CA LYS A 209 14.10 16.02 -16.40
C LYS A 209 14.99 16.16 -15.17
N ARG A 210 14.42 16.60 -14.05
CA ARG A 210 15.17 16.95 -12.84
C ARG A 210 15.52 15.76 -11.95
N LEU A 211 15.09 14.56 -12.30
CA LEU A 211 15.42 13.30 -11.62
C LEU A 211 16.00 12.30 -12.63
N PRO A 212 16.70 11.25 -12.19
CA PRO A 212 17.04 10.12 -13.04
C PRO A 212 15.75 9.51 -13.65
N LEU A 213 15.85 9.00 -14.90
CA LEU A 213 14.69 8.41 -15.56
C LEU A 213 14.17 7.20 -14.79
N HIS A 214 15.07 6.28 -14.44
CA HIS A 214 14.78 5.05 -13.74
C HIS A 214 16.08 4.42 -13.23
N PHE A 215 16.01 3.60 -12.18
CA PHE A 215 17.12 2.75 -11.75
C PHE A 215 16.94 1.35 -12.32
N THR A 216 18.02 0.78 -12.85
CA THR A 216 17.97 -0.50 -13.57
C THR A 216 18.50 -1.67 -12.76
N SER A 217 18.99 -1.43 -11.55
CA SER A 217 19.59 -2.46 -10.71
C SER A 217 19.49 -2.10 -9.23
N GLN A 218 19.28 -3.10 -8.39
CA GLN A 218 19.42 -2.95 -6.93
C GLN A 218 20.85 -2.59 -6.49
N ALA A 219 21.85 -2.87 -7.31
CA ALA A 219 23.24 -2.51 -7.03
C ALA A 219 23.49 -1.00 -7.14
N ASP A 220 22.58 -0.24 -7.72
CA ASP A 220 22.65 1.21 -7.71
C ASP A 220 22.48 1.73 -6.28
N LYS A 221 23.40 2.58 -5.84
CA LYS A 221 23.38 3.15 -4.48
C LYS A 221 22.15 3.99 -4.19
N ASP A 222 21.53 4.53 -5.24
CA ASP A 222 20.34 5.39 -5.17
C ASP A 222 19.04 4.59 -5.43
N TYR A 223 19.10 3.27 -5.54
CA TYR A 223 17.95 2.41 -5.72
C TYR A 223 16.87 2.65 -4.64
N GLY A 224 15.64 2.83 -5.07
CA GLY A 224 14.51 3.19 -4.20
C GLY A 224 14.33 4.70 -3.96
N ARG A 225 15.22 5.56 -4.44
CA ARG A 225 15.01 7.02 -4.46
C ARG A 225 14.10 7.42 -5.63
N ALA A 226 13.53 8.63 -5.55
CA ALA A 226 12.58 9.13 -6.55
C ALA A 226 13.21 9.20 -7.96
N THR A 227 12.41 8.85 -8.97
CA THR A 227 12.76 8.87 -10.38
C THR A 227 11.64 9.52 -11.21
N LEU A 228 11.91 9.88 -12.46
CA LEU A 228 10.89 10.37 -13.38
C LEU A 228 9.79 9.31 -13.60
N ALA A 229 10.15 8.03 -13.70
CA ALA A 229 9.18 6.95 -13.82
C ALA A 229 8.24 6.86 -12.61
N MET A 230 8.74 7.11 -11.40
CA MET A 230 7.90 7.19 -10.20
C MET A 230 6.95 8.40 -10.24
N CYS A 231 7.42 9.55 -10.71
CA CYS A 231 6.57 10.73 -10.92
C CYS A 231 5.45 10.45 -11.93
N MET A 232 5.76 9.83 -13.07
CA MET A 232 4.79 9.44 -14.09
C MET A 232 3.78 8.43 -13.55
N GLY A 233 4.22 7.43 -12.79
CA GLY A 233 3.36 6.44 -12.16
C GLY A 233 2.41 7.06 -11.12
N LEU A 234 2.90 7.98 -10.30
CA LEU A 234 2.06 8.72 -9.36
C LEU A 234 1.04 9.59 -10.08
N LYS A 235 1.46 10.30 -11.15
CA LYS A 235 0.55 11.06 -12.01
C LYS A 235 -0.58 10.19 -12.59
N SER A 236 -0.25 8.98 -13.06
CA SER A 236 -1.25 8.01 -13.54
C SER A 236 -2.24 7.62 -12.45
N ARG A 237 -1.79 7.34 -11.23
CA ARG A 237 -2.66 7.03 -10.09
C ARG A 237 -3.59 8.19 -9.72
N VAL A 238 -3.06 9.41 -9.66
CA VAL A 238 -3.83 10.61 -9.32
C VAL A 238 -4.93 10.89 -10.35
N LEU A 239 -4.58 10.83 -11.63
CA LEU A 239 -5.52 11.13 -12.72
C LEU A 239 -6.59 10.04 -12.86
N LEU A 240 -6.23 8.75 -12.69
CA LEU A 240 -7.21 7.65 -12.68
C LEU A 240 -8.20 7.80 -11.53
N LEU A 241 -7.71 8.15 -10.34
CA LEU A 241 -8.55 8.40 -9.17
C LEU A 241 -9.52 9.56 -9.43
N ALA A 242 -9.02 10.68 -10.00
CA ALA A 242 -9.81 11.86 -10.32
C ALA A 242 -10.88 11.63 -11.40
N ALA A 243 -10.61 10.72 -12.34
CA ALA A 243 -11.54 10.34 -13.39
C ALA A 243 -12.64 9.37 -12.91
N SER A 244 -12.40 8.68 -11.80
CA SER A 244 -13.26 7.60 -11.31
C SER A 244 -14.61 8.12 -10.77
N PRO A 245 -15.67 7.28 -10.79
CA PRO A 245 -17.03 7.68 -10.41
C PRO A 245 -17.16 8.38 -9.06
N GLN A 246 -16.33 8.03 -8.08
CA GLN A 246 -16.37 8.65 -6.76
C GLN A 246 -16.13 10.16 -6.80
N PHE A 247 -15.25 10.63 -7.69
CA PHE A 247 -14.79 12.04 -7.70
C PHE A 247 -15.18 12.82 -8.95
N ASN A 248 -15.64 12.13 -9.99
CA ASN A 248 -16.00 12.73 -11.27
C ASN A 248 -17.52 12.94 -11.37
N GLY A 249 -18.02 13.98 -10.73
CA GLY A 249 -19.42 14.35 -10.78
C GLY A 249 -20.33 13.42 -9.95
N ASN A 250 -19.87 12.97 -8.80
CA ASN A 250 -20.65 12.15 -7.86
C ASN A 250 -21.77 13.01 -7.21
N PRO A 251 -23.06 12.68 -7.44
CA PRO A 251 -24.17 13.46 -6.88
C PRO A 251 -24.18 13.49 -5.34
N ALA A 252 -23.67 12.46 -4.68
CA ALA A 252 -23.59 12.40 -3.21
C ALA A 252 -22.67 13.48 -2.62
N TYR A 253 -21.72 14.01 -3.42
CA TYR A 253 -20.77 15.03 -2.99
C TYR A 253 -21.09 16.44 -3.49
N ALA A 254 -22.11 16.58 -4.35
CA ALA A 254 -22.44 17.87 -4.98
C ALA A 254 -22.78 18.99 -3.97
N GLY A 255 -23.30 18.63 -2.80
CA GLY A 255 -23.66 19.58 -1.73
C GLY A 255 -22.53 19.92 -0.76
N VAL A 256 -21.33 19.37 -0.94
CA VAL A 256 -20.21 19.60 -0.03
C VAL A 256 -19.51 20.91 -0.43
N VAL A 257 -19.70 21.95 0.37
CA VAL A 257 -19.18 23.28 0.11
C VAL A 257 -18.42 23.83 1.31
N ASN A 258 -17.37 24.58 1.07
CA ASN A 258 -16.69 25.37 2.10
C ASN A 258 -17.59 26.49 2.63
N LYS A 259 -17.21 27.13 3.73
CA LYS A 259 -17.95 28.25 4.34
C LYS A 259 -18.05 29.49 3.44
N ASP A 260 -17.14 29.62 2.49
CA ASP A 260 -17.15 30.68 1.45
C ASP A 260 -18.04 30.33 0.23
N GLY A 261 -18.69 29.14 0.24
CA GLY A 261 -19.54 28.66 -0.84
C GLY A 261 -18.82 27.90 -1.96
N LYS A 262 -17.49 27.71 -1.89
CA LYS A 262 -16.74 26.93 -2.88
C LYS A 262 -17.12 25.45 -2.79
N HIS A 263 -17.53 24.83 -3.91
CA HIS A 263 -17.73 23.39 -4.00
C HIS A 263 -16.40 22.63 -3.83
N LEU A 264 -16.40 21.61 -2.98
CA LEU A 264 -15.22 20.81 -2.74
C LEU A 264 -15.03 19.69 -3.77
N PHE A 265 -16.09 19.29 -4.46
CA PHE A 265 -16.06 18.25 -5.49
C PHE A 265 -16.72 18.74 -6.77
N ALA A 266 -16.33 18.16 -7.91
CA ALA A 266 -16.97 18.42 -9.19
C ALA A 266 -18.46 18.07 -9.15
N THR A 267 -19.31 18.98 -9.58
CA THR A 267 -20.78 18.82 -9.59
C THR A 267 -21.30 18.16 -10.88
N ALA A 268 -20.46 18.05 -11.91
CA ALA A 268 -20.78 17.43 -13.19
C ALA A 268 -19.68 16.46 -13.61
N LYS A 269 -20.07 15.42 -14.34
CA LYS A 269 -19.14 14.44 -14.93
C LYS A 269 -18.36 15.09 -16.07
N ASP A 270 -17.05 14.93 -16.06
CA ASP A 270 -16.13 15.37 -17.11
C ASP A 270 -15.46 14.16 -17.77
N PRO A 271 -15.81 13.81 -19.01
CA PRO A 271 -15.19 12.70 -19.73
C PRO A 271 -13.70 12.90 -20.02
N GLU A 272 -13.23 14.15 -20.14
CA GLU A 272 -11.82 14.45 -20.43
C GLU A 272 -10.88 14.01 -19.29
N LYS A 273 -11.38 13.86 -18.06
CA LYS A 273 -10.60 13.29 -16.96
C LYS A 273 -10.12 11.88 -17.28
N TRP A 274 -10.95 11.06 -17.95
CA TRP A 274 -10.57 9.71 -18.39
C TRP A 274 -9.50 9.74 -19.48
N LYS A 275 -9.60 10.72 -20.40
CA LYS A 275 -8.56 10.92 -21.41
C LYS A 275 -7.21 11.27 -20.76
N ARG A 276 -7.20 12.24 -19.83
CA ARG A 276 -5.99 12.62 -19.09
C ARG A 276 -5.37 11.41 -18.36
N ALA A 277 -6.19 10.56 -17.76
CA ALA A 277 -5.74 9.33 -17.09
C ALA A 277 -5.15 8.31 -18.07
N ALA A 278 -5.80 8.09 -19.22
CA ALA A 278 -5.28 7.22 -20.28
C ALA A 278 -3.95 7.74 -20.83
N ASP A 279 -3.87 9.02 -21.17
CA ASP A 279 -2.65 9.66 -21.69
C ASP A 279 -1.47 9.53 -20.71
N ALA A 280 -1.72 9.71 -19.41
CA ALA A 280 -0.67 9.60 -18.38
C ALA A 280 -0.13 8.16 -18.26
N ALA A 281 -0.99 7.16 -18.30
CA ALA A 281 -0.57 5.76 -18.28
C ALA A 281 0.12 5.37 -19.59
N LYS A 282 -0.40 5.82 -20.74
CA LYS A 282 0.19 5.57 -22.07
C LYS A 282 1.60 6.15 -22.17
N ALA A 283 1.85 7.32 -21.61
CA ALA A 283 3.18 7.93 -21.62
C ALA A 283 4.24 7.02 -20.95
N ILE A 284 3.87 6.23 -19.94
CA ILE A 284 4.78 5.26 -19.31
C ILE A 284 5.04 4.07 -20.25
N ILE A 285 3.98 3.59 -20.91
CA ILE A 285 4.08 2.49 -21.87
C ILE A 285 5.02 2.89 -23.02
N ASP A 286 4.89 4.13 -23.50
CA ASP A 286 5.66 4.66 -24.64
C ASP A 286 7.14 4.93 -24.32
N LEU A 287 7.53 4.95 -23.02
CA LEU A 287 8.95 4.98 -22.67
C LEU A 287 9.69 3.74 -23.16
N GLY A 288 9.02 2.59 -23.27
CA GLY A 288 9.61 1.33 -23.74
C GLY A 288 10.74 0.78 -22.87
N ILE A 289 10.81 1.21 -21.59
CA ILE A 289 11.86 0.77 -20.64
C ILE A 289 11.34 -0.27 -19.64
N PHE A 290 10.04 -0.47 -19.58
CA PHE A 290 9.37 -1.46 -18.74
C PHE A 290 8.79 -2.59 -19.59
N ASP A 291 8.69 -3.77 -19.00
CA ASP A 291 7.98 -4.92 -19.55
C ASP A 291 7.41 -5.76 -18.42
N LEU A 292 6.39 -6.57 -18.70
CA LEU A 292 5.92 -7.57 -17.75
C LEU A 292 7.04 -8.58 -17.48
N TYR A 293 7.29 -8.86 -16.21
CA TYR A 293 8.28 -9.86 -15.83
C TYR A 293 7.83 -11.26 -16.30
N LYS A 294 8.70 -11.96 -17.01
CA LYS A 294 8.42 -13.28 -17.57
C LYS A 294 9.57 -14.25 -17.29
N GLU A 295 9.21 -15.44 -16.85
CA GLU A 295 10.10 -16.59 -16.79
C GLU A 295 9.68 -17.65 -17.80
N TYR A 296 10.63 -18.47 -18.22
CA TYR A 296 10.41 -19.44 -19.27
C TYR A 296 10.92 -20.81 -18.85
N HIS A 297 10.21 -21.85 -19.27
CA HIS A 297 10.69 -23.22 -19.17
C HIS A 297 11.95 -23.42 -20.03
N SER A 298 12.63 -24.55 -19.82
CA SER A 298 13.85 -24.90 -20.58
C SER A 298 13.64 -25.03 -22.09
N ASP A 299 12.40 -25.25 -22.52
CA ASP A 299 12.02 -25.32 -23.95
C ASP A 299 11.66 -23.95 -24.55
N GLY A 300 11.80 -22.86 -23.81
CA GLY A 300 11.52 -21.49 -24.24
C GLY A 300 10.05 -21.07 -24.17
N THR A 301 9.16 -21.91 -23.66
CA THR A 301 7.76 -21.51 -23.44
C THR A 301 7.59 -20.78 -22.12
N LEU A 302 6.64 -19.85 -22.07
CA LEU A 302 6.32 -19.06 -20.88
C LEU A 302 5.98 -19.99 -19.69
N ASP A 303 6.52 -19.67 -18.50
CA ASP A 303 6.10 -20.22 -17.22
C ASP A 303 5.27 -19.17 -16.47
N PRO A 304 3.94 -19.20 -16.55
CA PRO A 304 3.09 -18.20 -15.93
C PRO A 304 3.16 -18.21 -14.39
N TYR A 305 3.31 -19.39 -13.79
CA TYR A 305 3.39 -19.51 -12.32
C TYR A 305 4.65 -18.83 -11.79
N MET A 306 5.82 -19.15 -12.35
CA MET A 306 7.07 -18.54 -11.94
C MET A 306 7.12 -17.05 -12.26
N SER A 307 6.59 -16.62 -13.41
CA SER A 307 6.49 -15.21 -13.79
C SER A 307 5.67 -14.40 -12.78
N CYS A 308 4.50 -14.88 -12.39
CA CYS A 308 3.62 -14.18 -11.45
C CYS A 308 4.13 -14.22 -10.00
N ARG A 309 4.86 -15.27 -9.61
CA ARG A 309 5.43 -15.41 -8.26
C ARG A 309 6.70 -14.58 -8.10
N ASN A 310 7.63 -14.74 -9.01
CA ASN A 310 8.99 -14.24 -8.84
C ASN A 310 9.10 -12.74 -9.12
N VAL A 311 8.10 -12.10 -9.76
CA VAL A 311 8.05 -10.63 -9.86
C VAL A 311 8.17 -9.93 -8.49
N PHE A 312 7.74 -10.59 -7.41
CA PHE A 312 7.85 -10.09 -6.04
C PHE A 312 9.08 -10.59 -5.28
N LEU A 313 9.77 -11.60 -5.79
CA LEU A 313 10.89 -12.24 -5.11
C LEU A 313 12.24 -11.77 -5.63
N GLU A 314 12.29 -11.32 -6.87
CA GLU A 314 13.47 -10.71 -7.45
C GLU A 314 13.68 -9.30 -6.88
N ASN A 315 14.94 -8.99 -6.55
CA ASN A 315 15.30 -7.68 -6.00
C ASN A 315 15.09 -6.53 -6.99
N TRP A 316 15.22 -6.83 -8.27
CA TRP A 316 14.92 -5.95 -9.39
C TRP A 316 14.45 -6.79 -10.59
N ASN A 317 13.49 -6.27 -11.34
CA ASN A 317 13.04 -6.84 -12.61
C ASN A 317 12.41 -5.76 -13.50
N SER A 318 11.98 -6.14 -14.70
CA SER A 318 11.44 -5.24 -15.73
C SER A 318 10.13 -4.54 -15.35
N GLU A 319 9.41 -5.01 -14.32
CA GLU A 319 8.17 -4.37 -13.86
C GLU A 319 8.38 -3.31 -12.76
N VAL A 320 9.53 -3.31 -12.10
CA VAL A 320 9.76 -2.48 -10.91
C VAL A 320 9.75 -0.99 -11.26
N MET A 321 8.83 -0.23 -10.67
CA MET A 321 8.77 1.23 -10.80
C MET A 321 9.08 1.92 -9.48
N MET A 322 8.48 1.48 -8.37
CA MET A 322 8.72 2.04 -7.04
C MET A 322 8.83 0.93 -6.00
N VAL A 323 9.82 1.04 -5.14
CA VAL A 323 10.05 0.10 -4.04
C VAL A 323 10.30 0.81 -2.71
N ARG A 324 9.99 0.10 -1.62
CA ARG A 324 10.43 0.47 -0.28
C ARG A 324 11.51 -0.50 0.18
N ILE A 325 12.72 -0.01 0.39
CA ILE A 325 13.87 -0.83 0.82
C ILE A 325 13.75 -1.19 2.31
N ASN A 326 13.50 -0.20 3.16
CA ASN A 326 13.29 -0.43 4.59
C ASN A 326 11.82 -0.82 4.83
N ASN A 327 11.58 -2.12 5.01
CA ASN A 327 10.24 -2.70 5.08
C ASN A 327 10.13 -3.82 6.12
N ASN A 328 8.92 -4.33 6.32
CA ASN A 328 8.57 -5.39 7.26
C ASN A 328 8.17 -6.71 6.57
N LEU A 329 8.77 -7.04 5.43
CA LEU A 329 8.46 -8.29 4.72
C LEU A 329 8.65 -9.55 5.57
N SER A 330 9.56 -9.55 6.53
CA SER A 330 9.69 -10.67 7.48
C SER A 330 8.42 -10.88 8.32
N SER A 331 7.78 -9.80 8.75
CA SER A 331 6.48 -9.86 9.45
C SER A 331 5.37 -10.33 8.50
N TRP A 332 5.36 -9.82 7.27
CA TRP A 332 4.45 -10.25 6.22
C TRP A 332 4.56 -11.76 5.95
N GLU A 333 5.76 -12.27 5.72
CA GLU A 333 5.99 -13.69 5.43
C GLU A 333 5.62 -14.59 6.61
N ARG A 334 5.93 -14.17 7.84
CA ARG A 334 5.53 -14.93 9.03
C ARG A 334 4.01 -14.98 9.19
N SER A 335 3.33 -13.87 8.95
CA SER A 335 1.86 -13.79 9.01
C SER A 335 1.18 -14.62 7.92
N ALA A 336 1.79 -14.76 6.76
CA ALA A 336 1.30 -15.52 5.61
C ALA A 336 1.76 -17.00 5.59
N SER A 337 2.63 -17.42 6.51
CA SER A 337 3.11 -18.80 6.58
C SER A 337 2.23 -19.67 7.48
N PRO A 338 2.04 -20.96 7.12
CA PRO A 338 1.29 -21.91 7.93
C PRO A 338 1.94 -22.16 9.29
N ARG A 339 1.12 -22.44 10.32
CA ARG A 339 1.59 -22.81 11.65
C ARG A 339 2.43 -24.10 11.63
N GLN A 340 2.13 -25.02 10.72
CA GLN A 340 2.97 -26.21 10.49
C GLN A 340 4.43 -25.85 10.19
N PHE A 341 4.70 -24.62 9.75
CA PHE A 341 6.02 -24.05 9.48
C PHE A 341 6.36 -22.88 10.44
N SER A 342 5.72 -22.84 11.61
CA SER A 342 5.93 -21.79 12.62
C SER A 342 5.54 -20.37 12.19
N GLY A 343 4.66 -20.26 11.19
CA GLY A 343 3.97 -19.02 10.84
C GLY A 343 2.79 -18.72 11.76
N TYR A 344 2.14 -17.57 11.52
CA TYR A 344 0.98 -17.14 12.30
C TYR A 344 -0.36 -17.39 11.59
N GLU A 345 -0.36 -17.71 10.29
CA GLU A 345 -1.59 -17.92 9.49
C GLU A 345 -2.62 -16.81 9.61
N SER A 346 -2.14 -15.58 9.92
CA SER A 346 -3.02 -14.46 10.27
C SER A 346 -3.57 -13.69 9.07
N MET A 347 -3.42 -14.23 7.87
CA MET A 347 -3.82 -13.61 6.62
C MET A 347 -4.72 -14.57 5.84
N GLY A 348 -6.04 -14.42 6.00
CA GLY A 348 -7.02 -15.25 5.33
C GLY A 348 -7.52 -14.61 4.03
N ALA A 349 -7.41 -15.29 2.89
CA ALA A 349 -8.11 -14.87 1.69
C ALA A 349 -9.62 -15.14 1.83
N THR A 350 -10.47 -14.23 1.38
CA THR A 350 -11.92 -14.43 1.41
C THR A 350 -12.38 -15.42 0.35
N GLN A 351 -13.52 -16.07 0.56
CA GLN A 351 -14.15 -16.90 -0.49
C GLN A 351 -14.51 -16.06 -1.72
N GLN A 352 -14.88 -14.80 -1.52
CA GLN A 352 -15.21 -13.87 -2.59
C GLN A 352 -14.02 -13.63 -3.54
N LEU A 353 -12.79 -13.58 -3.02
CA LEU A 353 -11.59 -13.53 -3.85
C LEU A 353 -11.28 -14.89 -4.48
N VAL A 354 -11.38 -15.98 -3.73
CA VAL A 354 -11.16 -17.34 -4.25
C VAL A 354 -12.07 -17.64 -5.44
N ASP A 355 -13.34 -17.20 -5.38
CA ASP A 355 -14.33 -17.37 -6.46
C ASP A 355 -14.04 -16.43 -7.67
N ALA A 356 -13.33 -15.32 -7.47
CA ALA A 356 -12.96 -14.42 -8.56
C ALA A 356 -11.90 -15.01 -9.49
N PHE A 357 -10.95 -15.81 -8.97
CA PHE A 357 -9.97 -16.50 -9.81
C PHE A 357 -10.65 -17.45 -10.78
N ARG A 358 -10.08 -17.60 -11.96
CA ARG A 358 -10.65 -18.41 -13.04
C ARG A 358 -10.06 -19.84 -13.06
N MET A 359 -10.74 -20.71 -13.78
CA MET A 359 -10.15 -21.96 -14.24
C MET A 359 -9.06 -21.66 -15.28
N ASN A 360 -8.17 -22.61 -15.57
CA ASN A 360 -7.09 -22.43 -16.53
C ASN A 360 -7.56 -22.17 -17.97
N ASP A 361 -8.82 -22.46 -18.28
CA ASP A 361 -9.48 -22.13 -19.56
C ASP A 361 -10.15 -20.74 -19.56
N GLY A 362 -10.06 -20.00 -18.47
CA GLY A 362 -10.65 -18.67 -18.30
C GLY A 362 -12.12 -18.66 -17.83
N THR A 363 -12.74 -19.82 -17.62
CA THR A 363 -14.12 -19.90 -17.11
C THR A 363 -14.19 -19.73 -15.59
N ALA A 364 -15.38 -19.41 -15.07
CA ALA A 364 -15.63 -19.45 -13.63
C ALA A 364 -15.75 -20.90 -13.13
N VAL A 365 -15.47 -21.13 -11.85
CA VAL A 365 -15.74 -22.42 -11.20
C VAL A 365 -17.25 -22.69 -11.21
N THR A 366 -17.63 -23.88 -11.65
CA THR A 366 -19.04 -24.31 -11.66
C THR A 366 -19.42 -25.00 -10.36
N ALA A 367 -20.72 -25.02 -10.03
CA ALA A 367 -21.23 -25.74 -8.85
C ALA A 367 -20.88 -27.24 -8.84
N GLU A 368 -20.67 -27.85 -10.00
CA GLU A 368 -20.25 -29.26 -10.08
C GLU A 368 -18.74 -29.40 -9.77
N GLN A 369 -17.91 -28.47 -10.25
CA GLN A 369 -16.47 -28.44 -9.93
C GLN A 369 -16.20 -28.13 -8.46
N GLU A 370 -17.16 -27.55 -7.74
CA GLU A 370 -17.03 -27.34 -6.30
C GLU A 370 -17.09 -28.65 -5.49
N LYS A 371 -17.56 -29.76 -6.07
CA LYS A 371 -17.80 -31.02 -5.36
C LYS A 371 -16.73 -32.08 -5.63
N GLY A 372 -16.59 -33.02 -4.70
CA GLY A 372 -15.71 -34.17 -4.84
C GLY A 372 -14.22 -33.83 -4.77
N PHE A 373 -13.41 -34.85 -4.97
CA PHE A 373 -11.96 -34.78 -4.82
C PHE A 373 -11.26 -35.39 -6.02
N SER A 374 -10.15 -34.81 -6.43
CA SER A 374 -9.37 -35.29 -7.57
C SER A 374 -8.74 -36.63 -7.28
N THR A 375 -8.72 -37.51 -8.26
CA THR A 375 -8.02 -38.82 -8.17
C THR A 375 -6.56 -38.73 -8.61
N GLN A 376 -6.18 -37.63 -9.24
CA GLN A 376 -4.83 -37.39 -9.76
C GLN A 376 -4.32 -36.02 -9.30
N GLU A 377 -3.01 -35.88 -9.27
CA GLU A 377 -2.38 -34.58 -9.07
C GLU A 377 -2.54 -33.68 -10.31
N TYR A 378 -2.71 -32.38 -10.07
CA TYR A 378 -2.58 -31.34 -11.08
C TYR A 378 -1.23 -30.68 -10.94
N LYS A 379 -0.44 -30.71 -12.01
CA LYS A 379 0.93 -30.18 -12.02
C LYS A 379 1.26 -29.51 -13.32
N ASP A 380 2.25 -28.65 -13.29
CA ASP A 380 2.91 -28.19 -14.49
C ASP A 380 3.59 -29.34 -15.21
N ALA A 381 3.24 -29.53 -16.47
CA ALA A 381 3.71 -30.68 -17.27
C ALA A 381 5.22 -30.60 -17.60
N LYS A 382 5.83 -29.42 -17.51
CA LYS A 382 7.22 -29.18 -17.91
C LYS A 382 8.17 -29.13 -16.73
N SER A 383 7.83 -28.34 -15.70
CA SER A 383 8.64 -28.25 -14.47
C SER A 383 8.38 -29.39 -13.47
N GLY A 384 7.21 -30.03 -13.58
CA GLY A 384 6.75 -31.01 -12.59
C GLY A 384 6.26 -30.38 -11.29
N TRP A 385 6.16 -29.06 -11.20
CA TRP A 385 5.63 -28.36 -10.03
C TRP A 385 4.18 -28.76 -9.77
N VAL A 386 3.89 -29.31 -8.58
CA VAL A 386 2.55 -29.78 -8.23
C VAL A 386 1.74 -28.64 -7.66
N PHE A 387 0.70 -28.23 -8.37
CA PHE A 387 -0.25 -27.20 -7.94
C PHE A 387 -1.31 -27.76 -6.98
N ALA A 388 -1.84 -28.96 -7.27
CA ALA A 388 -2.84 -29.62 -6.44
C ALA A 388 -2.54 -31.12 -6.36
N PRO A 389 -2.19 -31.65 -5.17
CA PRO A 389 -1.96 -33.09 -4.97
C PRO A 389 -3.25 -33.91 -5.20
N ALA A 390 -3.11 -35.20 -5.48
CA ALA A 390 -4.24 -36.12 -5.51
C ALA A 390 -5.03 -36.07 -4.18
N GLY A 391 -6.35 -36.18 -4.25
CA GLY A 391 -7.26 -35.99 -3.11
C GLY A 391 -7.52 -34.52 -2.76
N THR A 392 -7.15 -33.59 -3.63
CA THR A 392 -7.52 -32.17 -3.49
C THR A 392 -8.99 -31.96 -3.89
N ARG A 393 -9.70 -31.05 -3.20
CA ARG A 393 -11.06 -30.63 -3.57
C ARG A 393 -11.07 -30.12 -5.02
N ASN A 394 -12.00 -30.56 -5.84
CA ASN A 394 -12.02 -30.27 -7.29
C ASN A 394 -12.06 -28.77 -7.61
N MET A 395 -12.68 -27.93 -6.76
CA MET A 395 -12.67 -26.48 -6.93
C MET A 395 -11.28 -25.83 -6.94
N PHE A 396 -10.26 -26.51 -6.45
CA PHE A 396 -8.88 -26.04 -6.40
C PHE A 396 -8.00 -26.64 -7.50
N VAL A 397 -8.55 -27.50 -8.35
CA VAL A 397 -7.81 -28.19 -9.41
C VAL A 397 -8.05 -27.47 -10.74
N ASN A 398 -7.06 -27.44 -11.61
CA ASN A 398 -7.13 -26.76 -12.91
C ASN A 398 -7.47 -25.25 -12.85
N ARG A 399 -7.05 -24.57 -11.78
CA ARG A 399 -7.19 -23.11 -11.69
C ARG A 399 -6.08 -22.41 -12.48
N GLU A 400 -6.31 -21.14 -12.80
CA GLU A 400 -5.26 -20.31 -13.39
C GLU A 400 -4.02 -20.23 -12.49
N PRO A 401 -2.81 -20.08 -13.04
CA PRO A 401 -1.56 -20.10 -12.28
C PRO A 401 -1.50 -19.08 -11.13
N ARG A 402 -2.10 -17.89 -11.29
CA ARG A 402 -2.14 -16.85 -10.25
C ARG A 402 -2.93 -17.25 -9.01
N PHE A 403 -3.90 -18.17 -9.11
CA PHE A 403 -4.56 -18.76 -7.95
C PHE A 403 -3.53 -19.43 -7.02
N TYR A 404 -2.66 -20.27 -7.57
CA TYR A 404 -1.64 -20.98 -6.79
C TYR A 404 -0.49 -20.10 -6.30
N VAL A 405 -0.26 -18.97 -6.95
CA VAL A 405 0.68 -17.94 -6.47
C VAL A 405 0.15 -17.20 -5.23
N ASN A 406 -1.17 -16.99 -5.17
CA ASN A 406 -1.78 -16.08 -4.20
C ASN A 406 -2.47 -16.80 -3.04
N ILE A 407 -2.96 -18.03 -3.25
CA ILE A 407 -3.84 -18.73 -2.31
C ILE A 407 -3.26 -20.08 -1.92
N CYS A 408 -3.05 -20.27 -0.63
CA CYS A 408 -2.82 -21.59 -0.05
C CYS A 408 -4.15 -22.13 0.51
N PHE A 409 -4.53 -23.32 0.08
CA PHE A 409 -5.78 -24.00 0.41
C PHE A 409 -5.54 -25.31 1.14
N ASN A 410 -6.58 -25.88 1.74
CA ASN A 410 -6.47 -27.17 2.44
C ASN A 410 -6.02 -28.28 1.51
N GLY A 411 -4.90 -28.90 1.84
CA GLY A 411 -4.29 -29.99 1.07
C GLY A 411 -3.28 -29.56 0.01
N ALA A 412 -3.04 -28.26 -0.20
CA ALA A 412 -1.93 -27.79 -1.03
C ALA A 412 -0.59 -28.21 -0.44
N TYR A 413 0.42 -28.41 -1.27
CA TYR A 413 1.80 -28.48 -0.78
C TYR A 413 2.30 -27.10 -0.37
N TRP A 414 3.10 -27.04 0.71
CA TRP A 414 3.78 -25.80 1.06
C TRP A 414 4.81 -25.43 -0.01
N ILE A 415 4.82 -24.16 -0.38
CA ILE A 415 5.68 -23.63 -1.45
C ILE A 415 7.19 -23.83 -1.20
N GLY A 416 7.60 -23.99 0.06
CA GLY A 416 9.01 -24.15 0.45
C GLY A 416 9.56 -25.56 0.31
N ASP A 417 8.72 -26.60 0.31
CA ASP A 417 9.20 -27.99 0.29
C ASP A 417 8.53 -28.90 -0.74
N GLN A 418 7.39 -28.51 -1.30
CA GLN A 418 6.61 -29.27 -2.28
C GLN A 418 6.31 -30.73 -1.85
N LYS A 419 6.22 -30.98 -0.53
CA LYS A 419 6.01 -32.30 0.06
C LYS A 419 4.99 -32.26 1.19
N THR A 420 5.05 -31.26 2.06
CA THR A 420 4.18 -31.17 3.23
C THR A 420 2.86 -30.56 2.83
N ARG A 421 1.78 -31.34 2.98
CA ARG A 421 0.41 -30.86 2.76
C ARG A 421 -0.06 -29.99 3.92
N ILE A 422 -0.61 -28.84 3.61
CA ILE A 422 -1.17 -27.92 4.58
C ILE A 422 -2.54 -28.41 5.03
N GLN A 423 -2.75 -28.49 6.35
CA GLN A 423 -3.90 -29.09 7.01
C GLN A 423 -4.74 -27.99 7.68
N LEU A 424 -5.65 -27.36 6.94
CA LEU A 424 -6.49 -26.27 7.42
C LEU A 424 -7.81 -26.74 8.06
N TYR A 425 -8.17 -28.04 7.91
CA TYR A 425 -9.34 -28.60 8.57
C TYR A 425 -9.20 -28.57 10.10
N TYR A 426 -10.30 -28.60 10.85
CA TYR A 426 -10.37 -28.36 12.29
C TYR A 426 -9.25 -29.02 13.13
N THR A 427 -9.00 -30.32 12.95
CA THR A 427 -7.99 -31.08 13.71
C THR A 427 -6.59 -31.04 13.10
N GLY A 428 -6.41 -30.33 11.99
CA GLY A 428 -5.14 -30.27 11.25
C GLY A 428 -4.06 -29.48 11.94
N GLY A 429 -2.81 -29.62 11.49
CA GLY A 429 -1.66 -28.91 12.04
C GLY A 429 -1.73 -27.39 11.90
N SER A 430 -2.47 -26.89 10.91
CA SER A 430 -2.81 -25.48 10.67
C SER A 430 -4.31 -25.21 10.87
N GLY A 431 -5.03 -26.13 11.55
CA GLY A 431 -6.45 -26.00 11.85
C GLY A 431 -6.72 -25.27 13.16
N LYS A 432 -7.98 -24.94 13.40
CA LYS A 432 -8.45 -24.14 14.55
C LYS A 432 -8.30 -24.83 15.91
N LYS A 433 -8.25 -26.15 15.97
CA LYS A 433 -8.29 -26.89 17.24
C LYS A 433 -7.17 -26.49 18.20
N GLY A 434 -7.55 -25.91 19.34
CA GLY A 434 -6.63 -25.60 20.46
C GLY A 434 -5.71 -24.41 20.20
N THR A 435 -6.04 -23.51 19.26
CA THR A 435 -5.23 -22.33 18.94
C THR A 435 -6.10 -21.14 18.56
N TRP A 436 -5.50 -19.94 18.68
CA TRP A 436 -6.03 -18.68 18.14
C TRP A 436 -5.43 -18.34 16.76
N ASP A 437 -4.29 -18.97 16.41
CA ASP A 437 -3.60 -18.76 15.13
C ASP A 437 -4.15 -19.75 14.11
N TYR A 438 -5.11 -19.33 13.30
CA TYR A 438 -5.69 -20.08 12.18
C TYR A 438 -6.36 -19.10 11.20
N PRO A 439 -6.38 -19.38 9.89
CA PRO A 439 -7.09 -18.50 8.96
C PRO A 439 -8.60 -18.72 9.09
N ARG A 440 -9.36 -17.71 9.52
CA ARG A 440 -10.81 -17.79 9.76
C ARG A 440 -11.59 -18.19 8.50
N SER A 441 -11.10 -17.76 7.34
CA SER A 441 -11.68 -18.12 6.04
C SER A 441 -11.33 -19.53 5.56
N GLY A 442 -10.41 -20.24 6.23
CA GLY A 442 -9.90 -21.55 5.77
C GLY A 442 -8.95 -21.48 4.57
N TYR A 443 -8.41 -20.29 4.25
CA TYR A 443 -7.41 -20.02 3.23
C TYR A 443 -6.29 -19.15 3.78
N ILE A 444 -5.08 -19.27 3.23
CA ILE A 444 -3.97 -18.38 3.55
C ILE A 444 -3.58 -17.58 2.31
N ALA A 445 -3.47 -16.27 2.44
CA ALA A 445 -2.95 -15.38 1.40
C ALA A 445 -1.41 -15.44 1.40
N ILE A 446 -0.81 -15.96 0.31
CA ILE A 446 0.62 -16.25 0.24
C ILE A 446 1.39 -15.42 -0.80
N LYS A 447 0.76 -14.45 -1.45
CA LYS A 447 1.47 -13.57 -2.38
C LYS A 447 2.67 -12.91 -1.71
N ASN A 448 3.76 -12.80 -2.42
CA ASN A 448 5.02 -12.22 -1.91
C ASN A 448 5.59 -12.97 -0.68
N VAL A 449 5.41 -14.30 -0.62
CA VAL A 449 6.07 -15.19 0.33
C VAL A 449 7.19 -15.93 -0.39
N SER A 450 8.41 -15.82 0.12
CA SER A 450 9.55 -16.54 -0.47
C SER A 450 9.52 -18.02 -0.09
N PRO A 451 9.66 -18.95 -1.04
CA PRO A 451 9.81 -20.37 -0.73
C PRO A 451 11.08 -20.70 0.06
N SER A 452 12.07 -19.80 0.09
CA SER A 452 13.31 -19.94 0.85
C SER A 452 13.23 -19.36 2.26
N SER A 453 12.13 -18.70 2.63
CA SER A 453 11.92 -18.20 3.99
C SER A 453 11.55 -19.32 4.95
N ASN A 454 12.12 -19.26 6.16
CA ASN A 454 11.87 -20.24 7.21
C ASN A 454 11.53 -19.54 8.53
N PRO A 455 10.24 -19.38 8.86
CA PRO A 455 9.80 -18.72 10.08
C PRO A 455 10.29 -19.40 11.37
N LEU A 456 10.47 -20.74 11.36
CA LEU A 456 10.97 -21.50 12.53
C LEU A 456 12.34 -21.00 12.99
N ASN A 457 13.21 -20.67 12.04
CA ASN A 457 14.58 -20.22 12.30
C ASN A 457 14.70 -18.69 12.19
N SER A 458 13.60 -17.96 12.03
CA SER A 458 13.58 -16.51 11.76
C SER A 458 14.45 -16.12 10.56
N ASN A 459 14.57 -17.02 9.59
CA ASN A 459 15.33 -16.79 8.36
C ASN A 459 14.40 -16.30 7.25
N TYR A 460 14.52 -15.05 6.89
CA TYR A 460 13.71 -14.38 5.86
C TYR A 460 14.61 -13.78 4.78
N ILE A 461 14.20 -13.91 3.54
CA ILE A 461 14.95 -13.34 2.41
C ILE A 461 14.71 -11.83 2.36
N LYS A 462 15.77 -11.06 2.61
CA LYS A 462 15.70 -9.60 2.51
C LYS A 462 15.57 -9.17 1.06
N ARG A 463 14.54 -8.39 0.76
CA ARG A 463 14.27 -7.81 -0.54
C ARG A 463 13.46 -6.53 -0.40
N PRO A 464 13.45 -5.66 -1.42
CA PRO A 464 12.57 -4.50 -1.44
C PRO A 464 11.09 -4.91 -1.45
N PHE A 465 10.22 -4.08 -0.86
CA PHE A 465 8.78 -4.20 -1.03
C PHE A 465 8.34 -3.41 -2.26
N LEU A 466 7.70 -4.08 -3.19
CA LEU A 466 7.24 -3.51 -4.44
C LEU A 466 5.95 -2.70 -4.20
N MET A 467 5.99 -1.40 -4.46
CA MET A 467 4.88 -0.46 -4.21
C MET A 467 4.17 -0.01 -5.50
N MET A 468 4.86 -0.08 -6.62
CA MET A 468 4.33 0.28 -7.94
C MET A 468 5.05 -0.50 -9.01
N ARG A 469 4.30 -1.09 -9.94
CA ARG A 469 4.84 -1.90 -11.02
C ARG A 469 4.10 -1.69 -12.34
N TYR A 470 4.75 -2.06 -13.44
CA TYR A 470 4.28 -1.81 -14.80
C TYR A 470 2.91 -2.43 -15.12
N ALA A 471 2.60 -3.61 -14.58
CA ALA A 471 1.27 -4.22 -14.78
C ALA A 471 0.12 -3.32 -14.30
N GLU A 472 0.32 -2.56 -13.20
CA GLU A 472 -0.67 -1.57 -12.77
C GLU A 472 -0.86 -0.46 -13.81
N MET A 473 0.21 -0.02 -14.46
CA MET A 473 0.14 1.04 -15.48
C MET A 473 -0.62 0.57 -16.73
N LEU A 474 -0.44 -0.68 -17.12
CA LEU A 474 -1.23 -1.30 -18.20
C LEU A 474 -2.72 -1.33 -17.82
N LEU A 475 -3.05 -1.72 -16.59
CA LEU A 475 -4.43 -1.77 -16.09
C LEU A 475 -5.04 -0.37 -15.96
N ASN A 476 -4.28 0.63 -15.51
CA ASN A 476 -4.72 2.01 -15.48
C ASN A 476 -5.07 2.53 -16.88
N TYR A 477 -4.23 2.19 -17.87
CA TYR A 477 -4.44 2.59 -19.26
C TYR A 477 -5.71 1.98 -19.85
N VAL A 478 -5.87 0.66 -19.77
CA VAL A 478 -7.03 -0.01 -20.37
C VAL A 478 -8.34 0.36 -19.68
N GLU A 479 -8.32 0.60 -18.36
CA GLU A 479 -9.50 1.08 -17.63
C GLU A 479 -9.89 2.48 -18.11
N ALA A 480 -8.96 3.42 -18.12
CA ALA A 480 -9.23 4.79 -18.51
C ALA A 480 -9.66 4.88 -19.99
N LEU A 481 -9.01 4.09 -20.85
CA LEU A 481 -9.31 4.06 -22.29
C LEU A 481 -10.70 3.47 -22.56
N ASN A 482 -11.10 2.41 -21.84
CA ASN A 482 -12.45 1.85 -21.98
C ASN A 482 -13.56 2.84 -21.56
N GLU A 483 -13.27 3.74 -20.63
CA GLU A 483 -14.25 4.76 -20.23
C GLU A 483 -14.29 5.97 -21.17
N TYR A 484 -13.18 6.28 -21.85
CA TYR A 484 -13.07 7.41 -22.76
C TYR A 484 -13.39 7.04 -24.23
N ASP A 485 -12.79 5.97 -24.73
CA ASP A 485 -12.87 5.52 -26.13
C ASP A 485 -13.13 4.00 -26.21
N PRO A 486 -14.35 3.57 -25.83
CA PRO A 486 -14.69 2.15 -25.79
C PRO A 486 -14.59 1.51 -27.17
N GLY A 487 -14.00 0.30 -27.21
CA GLY A 487 -13.72 -0.43 -28.45
C GLY A 487 -12.37 -0.08 -29.10
N ASN A 488 -11.58 0.78 -28.50
CA ASN A 488 -10.21 1.02 -28.94
C ASN A 488 -9.39 -0.28 -28.87
N PRO A 489 -8.68 -0.69 -29.94
CA PRO A 489 -7.96 -1.96 -29.99
C PRO A 489 -6.84 -2.10 -28.95
N ASP A 490 -6.31 -1.00 -28.46
CA ASP A 490 -5.31 -1.03 -27.38
C ASP A 490 -5.88 -1.62 -26.08
N ILE A 491 -7.19 -1.56 -25.84
CA ILE A 491 -7.83 -2.15 -24.66
C ILE A 491 -7.59 -3.67 -24.63
N GLU A 492 -8.01 -4.38 -25.68
CA GLU A 492 -7.77 -5.83 -25.79
C GLU A 492 -6.28 -6.16 -25.81
N LYS A 493 -5.48 -5.40 -26.56
CA LYS A 493 -4.05 -5.60 -26.70
C LYS A 493 -3.33 -5.62 -25.34
N TYR A 494 -3.46 -4.58 -24.55
CA TYR A 494 -2.71 -4.46 -23.30
C TYR A 494 -3.32 -5.30 -22.16
N LEU A 495 -4.64 -5.52 -22.15
CA LEU A 495 -5.29 -6.45 -21.22
C LEU A 495 -4.80 -7.88 -21.47
N ASN A 496 -4.68 -8.28 -22.73
CA ASN A 496 -4.22 -9.62 -23.12
C ASN A 496 -2.75 -9.88 -22.79
N LEU A 497 -1.88 -8.87 -22.72
CA LEU A 497 -0.50 -9.06 -22.24
C LEU A 497 -0.47 -9.56 -20.79
N ILE A 498 -1.34 -9.02 -19.92
CA ILE A 498 -1.45 -9.43 -18.51
C ILE A 498 -2.03 -10.85 -18.43
N ARG A 499 -3.09 -11.12 -19.19
CA ARG A 499 -3.75 -12.43 -19.22
C ARG A 499 -2.80 -13.53 -19.72
N GLU A 500 -2.07 -13.27 -20.81
CA GLU A 500 -1.05 -14.19 -21.34
C GLU A 500 0.02 -14.50 -20.28
N ARG A 501 0.59 -13.46 -19.63
CA ARG A 501 1.56 -13.63 -18.57
C ARG A 501 0.97 -14.45 -17.40
N GLY A 502 -0.32 -14.25 -17.08
CA GLY A 502 -1.07 -14.99 -16.05
C GLY A 502 -1.47 -16.41 -16.48
N GLY A 503 -1.19 -16.83 -17.72
CA GLY A 503 -1.51 -18.15 -18.24
C GLY A 503 -2.94 -18.32 -18.72
N LEU A 504 -3.65 -17.23 -19.03
CA LEU A 504 -5.00 -17.23 -19.57
C LEU A 504 -5.01 -16.88 -21.07
N GLY A 505 -5.99 -17.41 -21.78
CA GLY A 505 -6.29 -16.99 -23.15
C GLY A 505 -6.75 -15.53 -23.22
N PRO A 506 -6.83 -14.97 -24.46
CA PRO A 506 -7.26 -13.60 -24.66
C PRO A 506 -8.69 -13.37 -24.14
N VAL A 507 -9.00 -12.12 -23.81
CA VAL A 507 -10.37 -11.71 -23.51
C VAL A 507 -11.24 -11.88 -24.76
N GLN A 508 -12.53 -12.15 -24.58
CA GLN A 508 -13.46 -12.23 -25.70
C GLN A 508 -13.50 -10.88 -26.44
N SER A 509 -13.28 -10.91 -27.75
CA SER A 509 -13.33 -9.70 -28.57
C SER A 509 -14.74 -9.20 -28.79
N GLY A 510 -14.87 -7.87 -28.99
CA GLY A 510 -16.15 -7.23 -29.32
C GLY A 510 -17.15 -7.13 -28.15
N LEU A 511 -16.66 -7.14 -26.93
CA LEU A 511 -17.49 -6.88 -25.75
C LEU A 511 -18.02 -5.43 -25.75
N SER A 512 -19.21 -5.23 -25.19
CA SER A 512 -19.68 -3.87 -24.89
C SER A 512 -18.79 -3.20 -23.85
N GLN A 513 -18.84 -1.86 -23.76
CA GLN A 513 -18.09 -1.09 -22.77
C GLN A 513 -18.29 -1.63 -21.33
N GLU A 514 -19.55 -1.96 -20.96
CA GLU A 514 -19.89 -2.47 -19.64
C GLU A 514 -19.26 -3.85 -19.39
N LEU A 515 -19.37 -4.77 -20.34
CA LEU A 515 -18.78 -6.10 -20.22
C LEU A 515 -17.25 -6.04 -20.21
N MET A 516 -16.66 -5.17 -21.01
CA MET A 516 -15.21 -4.94 -21.00
C MET A 516 -14.75 -4.32 -19.66
N ARG A 517 -15.52 -3.37 -19.10
CA ARG A 517 -15.27 -2.81 -17.75
C ARG A 517 -15.26 -3.91 -16.68
N GLU A 518 -16.20 -4.84 -16.74
CA GLU A 518 -16.23 -5.98 -15.81
C GLU A 518 -14.98 -6.86 -15.95
N GLN A 519 -14.56 -7.15 -17.19
CA GLN A 519 -13.34 -7.93 -17.45
C GLN A 519 -12.09 -7.20 -16.94
N ILE A 520 -11.97 -5.91 -17.20
CA ILE A 520 -10.83 -5.09 -16.74
C ILE A 520 -10.80 -5.05 -15.20
N ARG A 521 -11.93 -4.83 -14.53
CA ARG A 521 -12.00 -4.80 -13.06
C ARG A 521 -11.68 -6.16 -12.45
N LEU A 522 -12.13 -7.24 -13.06
CA LEU A 522 -11.81 -8.60 -12.63
C LEU A 522 -10.31 -8.90 -12.81
N GLU A 523 -9.75 -8.59 -13.97
CA GLU A 523 -8.32 -8.78 -14.24
C GLU A 523 -7.46 -7.95 -13.28
N ARG A 524 -7.87 -6.70 -13.02
CA ARG A 524 -7.21 -5.82 -12.03
C ARG A 524 -7.26 -6.41 -10.63
N ARG A 525 -8.41 -6.93 -10.20
CA ARG A 525 -8.56 -7.58 -8.89
C ARG A 525 -7.61 -8.76 -8.74
N ILE A 526 -7.60 -9.68 -9.73
CA ILE A 526 -6.77 -10.90 -9.69
C ILE A 526 -5.28 -10.56 -9.76
N GLU A 527 -4.91 -9.67 -10.66
CA GLU A 527 -3.51 -9.29 -10.89
C GLU A 527 -2.91 -8.54 -9.68
N LEU A 528 -3.66 -7.60 -9.11
CA LEU A 528 -3.21 -6.70 -8.07
C LEU A 528 -3.71 -7.06 -6.65
N CYS A 529 -4.35 -8.24 -6.45
CA CYS A 529 -4.76 -8.66 -5.10
C CYS A 529 -3.56 -8.66 -4.14
N PHE A 530 -3.81 -8.27 -2.90
CA PHE A 530 -2.80 -8.17 -1.84
C PHE A 530 -1.65 -7.18 -2.11
N GLU A 531 -1.90 -6.16 -2.97
CA GLU A 531 -0.98 -5.05 -3.22
C GLU A 531 -1.49 -3.71 -2.67
N GLN A 532 -2.40 -3.73 -1.71
CA GLN A 532 -2.98 -2.57 -0.99
C GLN A 532 -3.81 -1.63 -1.88
N LEU A 533 -4.29 -2.10 -3.03
CA LEU A 533 -5.03 -1.31 -4.01
C LEU A 533 -6.54 -1.55 -3.96
N ARG A 534 -6.99 -2.78 -3.66
CA ARG A 534 -8.40 -3.18 -3.72
C ARG A 534 -9.33 -2.29 -2.90
N TYR A 535 -8.91 -1.90 -1.69
CA TYR A 535 -9.66 -1.00 -0.82
C TYR A 535 -10.05 0.31 -1.51
N PHE A 536 -9.11 0.91 -2.25
CA PHE A 536 -9.37 2.15 -2.99
C PHE A 536 -10.12 1.90 -4.29
N ASP A 537 -9.92 0.77 -4.94
CA ASP A 537 -10.62 0.41 -6.18
C ASP A 537 -12.13 0.25 -5.94
N THR A 538 -12.56 -0.46 -4.88
CA THR A 538 -13.99 -0.64 -4.58
C THR A 538 -14.68 0.69 -4.28
N ARG A 539 -13.97 1.62 -3.65
CA ARG A 539 -14.47 2.96 -3.31
C ARG A 539 -14.54 3.87 -4.53
N ARG A 540 -13.46 3.99 -5.28
CA ARG A 540 -13.44 4.86 -6.47
C ARG A 540 -14.42 4.41 -7.55
N TRP A 541 -14.74 3.14 -7.63
CA TRP A 541 -15.78 2.59 -8.52
C TRP A 541 -17.20 2.70 -7.96
N LEU A 542 -17.38 3.11 -6.71
CA LEU A 542 -18.64 3.18 -5.97
C LEU A 542 -19.35 1.81 -5.88
N ILE A 543 -18.59 0.75 -5.60
CA ILE A 543 -19.11 -0.61 -5.44
C ILE A 543 -18.95 -1.17 -4.02
N ALA A 544 -18.31 -0.42 -3.11
CA ALA A 544 -17.99 -0.91 -1.78
C ALA A 544 -19.23 -1.27 -0.93
N GLU A 545 -20.38 -0.63 -1.16
CA GLU A 545 -21.64 -1.01 -0.52
C GLU A 545 -22.09 -2.44 -0.88
N GLN A 546 -21.68 -2.95 -2.05
CA GLN A 546 -21.99 -4.31 -2.51
C GLN A 546 -20.87 -5.30 -2.20
N THR A 547 -19.60 -4.85 -2.20
CA THR A 547 -18.44 -5.74 -2.09
C THR A 547 -17.88 -5.83 -0.68
N ASP A 548 -17.92 -4.73 0.09
CA ASP A 548 -17.25 -4.61 1.39
C ASP A 548 -18.25 -4.69 2.56
N ALA A 549 -19.52 -5.04 2.32
CA ALA A 549 -20.57 -5.17 3.31
C ALA A 549 -21.23 -6.55 3.30
N GLY A 550 -21.89 -6.90 4.41
CA GLY A 550 -22.65 -8.15 4.55
C GLY A 550 -21.78 -9.34 4.93
N PRO A 551 -22.25 -10.57 4.66
CA PRO A 551 -21.58 -11.78 5.09
C PRO A 551 -20.34 -12.08 4.22
N PHE A 552 -19.23 -12.39 4.90
CA PHE A 552 -18.00 -12.86 4.29
C PHE A 552 -17.85 -14.35 4.53
N TYR A 553 -17.56 -15.09 3.48
CA TYR A 553 -17.55 -16.53 3.48
C TYR A 553 -16.15 -17.12 3.43
N GLY A 554 -16.03 -18.32 3.97
CA GLY A 554 -14.86 -19.19 3.93
C GLY A 554 -15.26 -20.65 4.08
N MET A 555 -14.28 -21.54 4.20
CA MET A 555 -14.48 -22.95 4.54
C MET A 555 -14.87 -23.08 6.01
N ASN A 556 -15.55 -24.18 6.36
CA ASN A 556 -15.93 -24.49 7.74
C ASN A 556 -14.72 -24.94 8.56
N VAL A 557 -14.03 -23.97 9.15
CA VAL A 557 -12.84 -24.21 10.00
C VAL A 557 -13.15 -24.88 11.34
N ASP A 558 -14.44 -24.99 11.70
CA ASP A 558 -14.92 -25.70 12.89
C ASP A 558 -15.17 -27.20 12.63
N ALA A 559 -14.93 -27.68 11.42
CA ALA A 559 -15.18 -29.07 11.01
C ALA A 559 -13.97 -29.68 10.29
N GLY A 560 -14.01 -30.99 10.14
CA GLY A 560 -13.06 -31.78 9.37
C GLY A 560 -11.95 -32.41 10.19
N ASN A 561 -11.60 -33.65 9.79
CA ASN A 561 -10.55 -34.45 10.39
C ASN A 561 -9.55 -35.03 9.36
N SER A 562 -9.77 -34.73 8.08
CA SER A 562 -8.90 -35.19 6.98
C SER A 562 -9.03 -34.25 5.78
N PHE A 563 -8.16 -34.43 4.79
CA PHE A 563 -8.18 -33.66 3.53
C PHE A 563 -9.46 -33.86 2.70
N THR A 564 -10.15 -34.99 2.88
CA THR A 564 -11.33 -35.35 2.12
C THR A 564 -12.62 -35.35 2.97
N ASP A 565 -12.57 -34.74 4.15
CA ASP A 565 -13.76 -34.57 4.99
C ASP A 565 -14.61 -33.42 4.42
N GLU A 566 -15.79 -33.78 3.87
CA GLU A 566 -16.72 -32.86 3.22
C GLU A 566 -17.16 -31.71 4.14
N ALA A 567 -17.23 -31.95 5.46
CA ALA A 567 -17.72 -30.96 6.41
C ALA A 567 -16.83 -29.72 6.49
N PHE A 568 -15.52 -29.85 6.21
CA PHE A 568 -14.63 -28.69 6.12
C PHE A 568 -14.97 -27.79 4.92
N TYR A 569 -15.40 -28.37 3.80
CA TYR A 569 -15.65 -27.64 2.55
C TYR A 569 -17.02 -26.98 2.44
N GLU A 570 -17.82 -27.06 3.50
CA GLU A 570 -19.06 -26.28 3.59
C GLU A 570 -18.72 -24.79 3.72
N LYS A 571 -19.28 -23.95 2.82
CA LYS A 571 -19.08 -22.50 2.89
C LYS A 571 -19.84 -21.95 4.10
N THR A 572 -19.13 -21.31 5.02
CA THR A 572 -19.69 -20.70 6.24
C THR A 572 -19.36 -19.20 6.30
N VAL A 573 -20.20 -18.45 7.03
CA VAL A 573 -19.93 -17.03 7.30
C VAL A 573 -18.93 -16.95 8.45
N PHE A 574 -17.75 -16.35 8.21
CA PHE A 574 -16.75 -16.15 9.26
C PHE A 574 -16.76 -14.72 9.84
N GLU A 575 -17.32 -13.75 9.08
CA GLU A 575 -17.45 -12.35 9.48
C GLU A 575 -18.63 -11.71 8.77
N THR A 576 -19.27 -10.74 9.43
CA THR A 576 -20.25 -9.86 8.79
C THR A 576 -19.76 -8.44 8.88
N ARG A 577 -19.55 -7.79 7.76
CA ARG A 577 -19.00 -6.43 7.65
C ARG A 577 -20.08 -5.39 7.47
N VAL A 578 -19.79 -4.19 7.94
CA VAL A 578 -20.66 -3.02 7.83
C VAL A 578 -19.99 -2.00 6.93
N PHE A 579 -20.69 -1.61 5.87
CA PHE A 579 -20.31 -0.46 5.04
C PHE A 579 -21.46 0.53 4.99
N ARG A 580 -21.19 1.79 5.19
CA ARG A 580 -22.15 2.89 5.11
C ARG A 580 -21.67 3.92 4.07
N PRO A 581 -22.56 4.73 3.48
CA PRO A 581 -22.19 5.71 2.45
C PRO A 581 -21.07 6.69 2.87
N GLU A 582 -21.00 7.05 4.16
CA GLU A 582 -19.92 7.90 4.68
C GLU A 582 -18.54 7.23 4.59
N PHE A 583 -18.46 5.90 4.58
CA PHE A 583 -17.19 5.13 4.56
C PHE A 583 -16.46 5.14 3.21
N TYR A 584 -17.02 5.81 2.20
CA TYR A 584 -16.28 6.08 0.96
C TYR A 584 -15.09 7.02 1.16
N LEU A 585 -15.12 7.88 2.19
CA LEU A 585 -14.00 8.74 2.59
C LEU A 585 -13.81 8.63 4.11
N PHE A 586 -12.58 8.75 4.55
CA PHE A 586 -12.30 8.91 5.98
C PHE A 586 -12.82 10.26 6.46
N PRO A 587 -13.25 10.35 7.73
CA PRO A 587 -13.59 11.64 8.33
C PRO A 587 -12.34 12.49 8.46
N ILE A 588 -12.49 13.80 8.30
CA ILE A 588 -11.46 14.71 8.79
C ILE A 588 -11.43 14.57 10.32
N PRO A 589 -10.26 14.40 10.94
CA PRO A 589 -10.17 14.22 12.39
C PRO A 589 -10.87 15.36 13.13
N GLN A 590 -11.70 15.01 14.12
CA GLN A 590 -12.46 16.01 14.89
C GLN A 590 -11.56 17.04 15.57
N SER A 591 -10.35 16.62 15.96
CA SER A 591 -9.33 17.51 16.51
C SER A 591 -8.92 18.63 15.55
N GLU A 592 -8.85 18.34 14.25
CA GLU A 592 -8.48 19.32 13.22
C GLU A 592 -9.63 20.30 12.95
N ILE A 593 -10.87 19.81 12.89
CA ILE A 593 -12.07 20.66 12.77
C ILE A 593 -12.18 21.59 13.99
N ASN A 594 -11.87 21.07 15.19
CA ASN A 594 -11.89 21.90 16.41
C ASN A 594 -10.76 22.94 16.45
N ARG A 595 -9.65 22.67 15.74
CA ARG A 595 -8.50 23.57 15.64
C ARG A 595 -8.70 24.64 14.57
N ASP A 596 -9.20 24.24 13.42
CA ASP A 596 -9.48 25.12 12.28
C ASP A 596 -10.97 25.11 11.93
N PRO A 597 -11.70 26.15 12.33
CA PRO A 597 -13.14 26.24 12.09
C PRO A 597 -13.51 26.43 10.61
N GLN A 598 -12.58 26.67 9.69
CA GLN A 598 -12.85 26.73 8.26
C GLN A 598 -12.98 25.33 7.62
N ILE A 599 -12.42 24.30 8.26
CA ILE A 599 -12.49 22.95 7.75
C ILE A 599 -13.94 22.42 7.85
N VAL A 600 -14.48 22.01 6.72
CA VAL A 600 -15.79 21.35 6.61
C VAL A 600 -15.59 19.84 6.60
N GLN A 601 -16.42 19.09 7.33
CA GLN A 601 -16.37 17.64 7.42
C GLN A 601 -16.78 16.95 6.09
N ASN A 602 -16.34 15.72 5.89
CA ASN A 602 -16.78 14.86 4.80
C ASN A 602 -18.26 14.44 4.97
N PRO A 603 -18.99 14.13 3.88
CA PRO A 603 -20.41 13.78 3.95
C PRO A 603 -20.70 12.58 4.87
N GLY A 604 -21.70 12.71 5.72
CA GLY A 604 -22.17 11.66 6.62
C GLY A 604 -21.45 11.55 7.98
N TRP A 605 -20.35 12.27 8.15
CA TRP A 605 -19.55 12.28 9.39
C TRP A 605 -19.91 13.41 10.35
#